data_3278f54cdebd3cb216fcf459ab8044e9
#
_entry.id   3278f54cdebd3cb216fcf459ab8044e9
#
_cell.length_a   1.000
_cell.length_b   1.000
_cell.length_c   1.000
_cell.angle_alpha   90.00
_cell.angle_beta   90.00
_cell.angle_gamma   90.00
#
_symmetry.space_group_name_H-M   'P 1'
#
loop_
_entity.id
_entity.type
_entity.pdbx_description
1 polymer ?
#
loop_
_entity_poly.entity_id
_entity_poly.type
_entity_poly.pdbx_seq_one_letter_code
_entity_poly.pdbx_strand_id
1 'polypeptide(L)'
;MRIFDMIEWADDYGEELVHRVPQTGSGDFRLGSQLVVRESQEGVFVRDGKALDVFGPGRHTLETANLPLLTELIGRAFGGSSPFTAEMYFVSTRVFQN
;
A
#
# COMPACT_ATOMS: atom_id res chain seq x y z
N MET A 1 15.68 0.92 -10.33
CA MET A 1 14.30 0.77 -9.89
C MET A 1 14.26 0.87 -8.36
N ARG A 2 13.27 1.55 -7.84
CA ARG A 2 13.22 1.83 -6.40
C ARG A 2 12.42 0.76 -5.66
N ILE A 3 12.98 0.27 -4.56
CA ILE A 3 12.31 -0.68 -3.68
C ILE A 3 11.90 0.05 -2.40
N PHE A 4 10.64 -0.08 -2.04
CA PHE A 4 10.10 0.58 -0.87
C PHE A 4 10.15 -0.36 0.33
N ASP A 5 10.95 -0.02 1.33
CA ASP A 5 11.05 -0.78 2.59
C ASP A 5 10.19 -0.19 3.68
N MET A 6 9.93 1.10 3.59
CA MET A 6 9.02 1.82 4.48
C MET A 6 8.03 2.57 3.61
N ILE A 7 6.76 2.35 3.84
CA ILE A 7 5.69 2.96 3.04
C ILE A 7 4.82 3.76 3.99
N GLU A 8 4.89 5.07 3.84
CA GLU A 8 4.12 5.96 4.71
C GLU A 8 3.86 7.26 3.98
N TRP A 9 2.72 7.86 4.26
CA TRP A 9 2.42 9.20 3.78
C TRP A 9 1.79 10.01 4.90
N ALA A 10 2.44 11.12 5.25
CA ALA A 10 1.95 12.03 6.27
C ALA A 10 1.39 13.26 5.58
N ASP A 11 0.07 13.42 5.63
CA ASP A 11 -0.61 14.60 5.14
C ASP A 11 -0.89 15.51 6.32
N ASP A 12 0.10 16.34 6.67
CA ASP A 12 0.06 17.18 7.85
C ASP A 12 -1.06 18.20 7.80
N TYR A 13 -1.48 18.59 6.61
CA TYR A 13 -2.51 19.60 6.43
C TYR A 13 -3.87 19.03 6.11
N GLY A 14 -3.94 17.74 5.81
CA GLY A 14 -5.19 17.08 5.49
C GLY A 14 -5.84 17.59 4.22
N GLU A 15 -5.04 18.04 3.26
CA GLU A 15 -5.56 18.67 2.05
C GLU A 15 -5.82 17.71 0.90
N GLU A 16 -5.11 16.57 0.89
CA GLU A 16 -5.27 15.61 -0.21
C GLU A 16 -6.26 14.52 0.17
N LEU A 17 -7.10 14.15 -0.79
CA LEU A 17 -8.02 13.04 -0.62
C LEU A 17 -7.34 11.70 -0.85
N VAL A 18 -6.46 11.67 -1.83
CA VAL A 18 -5.78 10.43 -2.25
C VAL A 18 -4.33 10.77 -2.56
N HIS A 19 -3.42 9.93 -2.09
CA HIS A 19 -2.01 10.05 -2.42
C HIS A 19 -1.50 8.71 -2.92
N ARG A 20 -0.89 8.72 -4.09
CA ARG A 20 -0.39 7.52 -4.73
C ARG A 20 1.12 7.38 -4.51
N VAL A 21 1.57 6.18 -4.17
CA VAL A 21 2.99 5.85 -4.00
C VAL A 21 3.33 4.67 -4.91
N PRO A 22 4.24 4.80 -5.86
CA PRO A 22 4.90 6.04 -6.27
C PRO A 22 3.92 6.96 -7.01
N GLN A 23 4.26 8.22 -7.13
CA GLN A 23 3.37 9.20 -7.75
C GLN A 23 3.13 8.92 -9.24
N THR A 24 4.09 8.31 -9.89
CA THR A 24 3.97 7.91 -11.29
C THR A 24 4.52 6.50 -11.46
N GLY A 25 3.98 5.77 -12.43
CA GLY A 25 4.42 4.42 -12.70
C GLY A 25 4.07 3.45 -11.59
N SER A 26 4.79 2.36 -11.52
CA SER A 26 4.64 1.37 -10.47
C SER A 26 5.92 1.27 -9.68
N GLY A 27 5.82 0.89 -8.42
CA GLY A 27 6.95 0.70 -7.55
C GLY A 27 7.17 -0.76 -7.20
N ASP A 28 8.36 -1.06 -6.71
CA ASP A 28 8.69 -2.38 -6.23
C ASP A 28 8.58 -2.41 -4.71
N PHE A 29 7.79 -3.34 -4.22
CA PHE A 29 7.62 -3.58 -2.79
C PHE A 29 8.10 -4.98 -2.48
N ARG A 30 8.46 -5.23 -1.21
CA ARG A 30 8.87 -6.57 -0.83
C ARG A 30 8.21 -6.97 0.48
N LEU A 31 8.08 -8.28 0.68
CA LEU A 31 7.60 -8.79 1.95
C LEU A 31 8.60 -8.44 3.05
N GLY A 32 8.09 -8.15 4.24
CA GLY A 32 8.89 -7.68 5.35
C GLY A 32 8.95 -6.18 5.48
N SER A 33 8.55 -5.45 4.44
CA SER A 33 8.49 -4.00 4.49
C SER A 33 7.44 -3.53 5.48
N GLN A 34 7.63 -2.33 6.00
CA GLN A 34 6.71 -1.74 6.96
C GLN A 34 5.78 -0.77 6.26
N LEU A 35 4.48 -0.96 6.46
CA LEU A 35 3.46 -0.04 5.99
C LEU A 35 2.87 0.68 7.19
N VAL A 36 2.92 2.00 7.17
CA VAL A 36 2.33 2.82 8.24
C VAL A 36 1.16 3.59 7.65
N VAL A 37 -0.04 3.28 8.14
CA VAL A 37 -1.26 3.98 7.75
C VAL A 37 -1.65 4.84 8.94
N ARG A 38 -1.73 6.14 8.73
CA ARG A 38 -2.05 7.07 9.80
C ARG A 38 -3.53 7.07 10.10
N GLU A 39 -3.89 7.62 11.23
CA GLU A 39 -5.29 7.81 11.57
C GLU A 39 -5.96 8.66 10.50
N SER A 40 -7.20 8.38 10.22
CA SER A 40 -7.98 9.05 9.18
C SER A 40 -7.50 8.74 7.76
N GLN A 41 -6.81 7.61 7.59
CA GLN A 41 -6.40 7.12 6.28
C GLN A 41 -6.73 5.64 6.15
N GLU A 42 -6.76 5.18 4.90
CA GLU A 42 -6.71 3.76 4.56
C GLU A 42 -5.65 3.58 3.48
N GLY A 43 -4.94 2.46 3.52
CA GLY A 43 -3.98 2.12 2.49
C GLY A 43 -4.53 1.02 1.61
N VAL A 44 -4.46 1.19 0.30
CA VAL A 44 -4.99 0.23 -0.66
C VAL A 44 -3.90 -0.14 -1.65
N PHE A 45 -3.58 -1.43 -1.74
CA PHE A 45 -2.69 -1.91 -2.78
C PHE A 45 -3.47 -2.09 -4.08
N VAL A 46 -2.87 -1.60 -5.17
CA VAL A 46 -3.45 -1.68 -6.50
C VAL A 46 -2.43 -2.32 -7.43
N ARG A 47 -2.88 -3.23 -8.26
CA ARG A 47 -2.03 -3.82 -9.28
C ARG A 47 -2.86 -4.09 -10.53
N ASP A 48 -2.31 -3.71 -11.69
CA ASP A 48 -2.97 -3.87 -12.98
C ASP A 48 -4.36 -3.25 -12.98
N GLY A 49 -4.48 -2.09 -12.32
CA GLY A 49 -5.74 -1.36 -12.27
C GLY A 49 -6.77 -1.93 -11.31
N LYS A 50 -6.43 -2.95 -10.54
CA LYS A 50 -7.35 -3.58 -9.59
C LYS A 50 -6.98 -3.21 -8.16
N ALA A 51 -7.94 -2.73 -7.41
CA ALA A 51 -7.79 -2.52 -5.98
C ALA A 51 -7.83 -3.88 -5.29
N LEU A 52 -6.83 -4.15 -4.49
CA LEU A 52 -6.66 -5.45 -3.84
C LEU A 52 -6.81 -5.31 -2.33
N ASP A 53 -5.71 -5.47 -1.61
CA ASP A 53 -5.77 -5.52 -0.15
C ASP A 53 -5.83 -4.13 0.47
N VAL A 54 -6.63 -3.98 1.50
CA VAL A 54 -6.88 -2.70 2.18
C VAL A 54 -6.36 -2.80 3.61
N PHE A 55 -5.67 -1.76 4.04
CA PHE A 55 -5.10 -1.68 5.39
C PHE A 55 -5.69 -0.47 6.13
N GLY A 56 -6.17 -0.72 7.34
CA GLY A 56 -6.61 0.36 8.22
C GLY A 56 -5.45 1.03 8.92
N PRO A 57 -5.74 2.03 9.78
CA PRO A 57 -4.72 2.73 10.53
C PRO A 57 -3.88 1.78 11.37
N GLY A 58 -2.58 2.08 11.43
CA GLY A 58 -1.63 1.29 12.20
C GLY A 58 -0.39 0.96 11.42
N ARG A 59 0.47 0.19 12.07
CA ARG A 59 1.70 -0.28 11.46
C ARG A 59 1.54 -1.74 11.08
N HIS A 60 1.85 -2.04 9.82
CA HIS A 60 1.68 -3.39 9.28
C HIS A 60 2.99 -3.85 8.64
N THR A 61 3.38 -5.08 8.93
CA THR A 61 4.49 -5.71 8.21
C THR A 61 3.87 -6.47 7.03
N LEU A 62 4.35 -6.21 5.83
CA LEU A 62 3.81 -6.85 4.64
C LEU A 62 4.19 -8.33 4.62
N GLU A 63 3.19 -9.18 4.54
CA GLU A 63 3.40 -10.63 4.46
C GLU A 63 2.22 -11.26 3.72
N THR A 64 2.41 -12.50 3.28
CA THR A 64 1.37 -13.16 2.49
C THR A 64 0.06 -13.27 3.24
N ALA A 65 0.12 -13.39 4.56
CA ALA A 65 -1.08 -13.53 5.38
C ALA A 65 -1.97 -12.28 5.32
N ASN A 66 -1.38 -11.09 5.20
CA ASN A 66 -2.18 -9.86 5.13
C ASN A 66 -2.28 -9.27 3.73
N LEU A 67 -1.83 -10.03 2.73
CA LEU A 67 -1.94 -9.66 1.31
C LEU A 67 -2.59 -10.80 0.52
N PRO A 68 -3.76 -11.31 0.95
CA PRO A 68 -4.34 -12.49 0.31
C PRO A 68 -4.72 -12.26 -1.15
N LEU A 69 -5.25 -11.09 -1.50
CA LEU A 69 -5.67 -10.83 -2.87
C LEU A 69 -4.47 -10.65 -3.78
N LEU A 70 -3.46 -9.94 -3.32
CA LEU A 70 -2.22 -9.76 -4.08
C LEU A 70 -1.50 -11.11 -4.25
N THR A 71 -1.47 -11.92 -3.20
CA THR A 71 -0.87 -13.24 -3.25
C THR A 71 -1.56 -14.12 -4.30
N GLU A 72 -2.89 -14.08 -4.33
CA GLU A 72 -3.64 -14.86 -5.31
C GLU A 72 -3.35 -14.42 -6.74
N LEU A 73 -3.25 -13.08 -6.95
CA LEU A 73 -3.00 -12.54 -8.28
C LEU A 73 -1.61 -12.90 -8.80
N ILE A 74 -0.60 -12.83 -7.95
CA ILE A 74 0.79 -13.09 -8.34
C ILE A 74 1.09 -14.60 -8.36
N GLY A 75 0.44 -15.33 -7.50
CA GLY A 75 0.60 -16.77 -7.44
C GLY A 75 1.96 -17.18 -6.90
N ARG A 76 2.57 -18.19 -7.55
CA ARG A 76 3.82 -18.78 -7.07
C ARG A 76 5.01 -17.82 -7.12
N ALA A 77 4.90 -16.78 -7.91
CA ALA A 77 5.97 -15.78 -7.99
C ALA A 77 6.03 -14.92 -6.73
N PHE A 78 5.01 -15.01 -5.89
CA PHE A 78 4.92 -14.20 -4.68
C PHE A 78 5.59 -14.92 -3.52
N GLY A 79 6.44 -14.20 -2.82
CA GLY A 79 7.13 -14.76 -1.66
C GLY A 79 8.63 -14.63 -1.80
N GLY A 80 9.34 -15.13 -0.80
CA GLY A 80 10.79 -15.04 -0.76
C GLY A 80 11.25 -13.59 -0.67
N SER A 81 12.45 -13.32 -1.16
CA SER A 81 13.05 -12.00 -1.08
C SER A 81 12.82 -11.14 -2.32
N SER A 82 12.14 -11.69 -3.33
CA SER A 82 11.93 -10.96 -4.56
C SER A 82 10.89 -9.85 -4.39
N PRO A 83 11.15 -8.66 -4.93
CA PRO A 83 10.15 -7.60 -4.91
C PRO A 83 8.96 -7.94 -5.79
N PHE A 84 7.82 -7.34 -5.49
CA PHE A 84 6.65 -7.39 -6.34
C PHE A 84 6.27 -5.98 -6.76
N THR A 85 5.69 -5.84 -7.93
CA THR A 85 5.33 -4.55 -8.51
C THR A 85 3.87 -4.22 -8.19
N ALA A 86 3.64 -3.03 -7.68
CA ALA A 86 2.29 -2.59 -7.34
C ALA A 86 2.27 -1.07 -7.14
N GLU A 87 1.12 -0.53 -6.83
CA GLU A 87 0.95 0.84 -6.37
C GLU A 87 0.21 0.82 -5.03
N MET A 88 0.54 1.78 -4.18
CA MET A 88 -0.15 1.96 -2.91
C MET A 88 -0.89 3.30 -2.95
N TYR A 89 -2.17 3.27 -2.62
CA TYR A 89 -2.98 4.48 -2.51
C TYR A 89 -3.32 4.71 -1.05
N PHE A 90 -3.02 5.90 -0.57
CA PHE A 90 -3.46 6.36 0.75
C PHE A 90 -4.68 7.22 0.55
N VAL A 91 -5.80 6.81 1.13
CA VAL A 91 -7.08 7.49 0.97
C VAL A 91 -7.47 8.13 2.29
N SER A 92 -7.76 9.42 2.26
CA SER A 92 -8.19 10.13 3.46
C SER A 92 -9.63 9.77 3.78
N THR A 93 -9.89 9.41 5.03
CA THR A 93 -11.26 9.14 5.48
C THR A 93 -11.91 10.36 6.12
N ARG A 94 -11.13 11.41 6.37
CA ARG A 94 -11.64 12.61 7.04
C ARG A 94 -12.70 13.35 6.24
N VAL A 95 -12.59 13.30 4.92
CA VAL A 95 -13.52 14.04 4.05
C VAL A 95 -14.95 13.51 4.12
N PHE A 96 -15.13 12.34 4.66
CA PHE A 96 -16.47 11.72 4.80
C PHE A 96 -17.07 11.94 6.17
N GLN A 97 -16.39 12.71 7.01
CA GLN A 97 -16.83 13.04 8.37
C GLN A 97 -17.25 14.51 8.40
N ASN A 98 -18.50 14.75 8.62
CA ASN A 98 -19.03 16.10 8.75
C ASN A 98 -19.57 16.37 10.13
#